data_d827257bb9d984f1e0d74bcffb925161
#
_entry.id   d827257bb9d984f1e0d74bcffb925161
#
_cell.length_a   1.000
_cell.length_b   1.000
_cell.length_c   1.000
_cell.angle_alpha   90.00
_cell.angle_beta   90.00
_cell.angle_gamma   90.00
#
_symmetry.space_group_name_H-M   'P 1'
#
loop_
_entity.id
_entity.type
_entity.pdbx_description
1 polymer ?
#
loop_
_entity_poly.entity_id
_entity_poly.type
_entity_poly.pdbx_seq_one_letter_code
_entity_poly.pdbx_strand_id
1 'polypeptide(L)'
;HYETSDVHSSGHCYREESKWIISHINPKFFIPLHGYHYMLRSHAEIAQSTGLSKDQTIIADNGSIIEIREQGEKMVKLSVSAPKEDIMVDGFAIGSLQEVVLRDRQVLSEDGFIVTVALIDKSGKVRGSPDIISRGFVYMNQALKRHVER
;
A
#
# COMPACT_ATOMS: atom_id res chain seq x y z
N HIS A 1 2.73 -18.17 -2.98
CA HIS A 1 3.96 -17.52 -3.50
C HIS A 1 4.15 -17.94 -4.96
N TYR A 2 4.19 -16.99 -5.89
CA TYR A 2 4.44 -17.27 -7.30
C TYR A 2 5.89 -17.76 -7.55
N GLU A 3 6.79 -17.61 -6.60
CA GLU A 3 8.15 -18.16 -6.65
C GLU A 3 8.20 -19.69 -6.48
N THR A 4 7.13 -20.30 -5.97
CA THR A 4 7.06 -21.75 -5.72
C THR A 4 6.16 -22.48 -6.71
N SER A 5 5.57 -21.77 -7.68
CA SER A 5 4.70 -22.34 -8.68
C SER A 5 4.88 -21.58 -9.99
N ASP A 6 5.07 -22.30 -11.10
CA ASP A 6 5.23 -21.75 -12.47
C ASP A 6 3.96 -21.11 -13.03
N VAL A 7 3.22 -20.36 -12.19
CA VAL A 7 1.93 -19.76 -12.58
C VAL A 7 2.03 -18.32 -13.05
N HIS A 8 3.16 -17.65 -12.78
CA HIS A 8 3.36 -16.26 -13.18
C HIS A 8 4.82 -15.97 -13.51
N SER A 9 5.04 -15.34 -14.64
CA SER A 9 6.32 -14.73 -15.02
C SER A 9 6.16 -13.21 -14.97
N SER A 10 7.05 -12.52 -14.23
CA SER A 10 7.03 -11.06 -14.15
C SER A 10 7.35 -10.44 -15.52
N GLY A 11 6.57 -9.41 -15.90
CA GLY A 11 6.89 -8.56 -17.05
C GLY A 11 7.91 -7.47 -16.75
N HIS A 12 8.30 -7.32 -15.47
CA HIS A 12 9.33 -6.36 -15.05
C HIS A 12 10.72 -6.95 -15.24
N CYS A 13 11.68 -6.09 -15.63
CA CYS A 13 13.07 -6.51 -15.78
C CYS A 13 13.71 -6.80 -14.42
N TYR A 14 14.69 -7.71 -14.44
CA TYR A 14 15.51 -8.00 -13.28
C TYR A 14 16.53 -6.89 -13.03
N ARG A 15 17.17 -6.94 -11.85
CA ARG A 15 18.14 -5.94 -11.42
C ARG A 15 19.25 -5.67 -12.46
N GLU A 16 19.84 -6.71 -12.99
CA GLU A 16 20.94 -6.59 -13.95
C GLU A 16 20.47 -6.09 -15.32
N GLU A 17 19.26 -6.43 -15.72
CA GLU A 17 18.63 -5.91 -16.93
C GLU A 17 18.33 -4.40 -16.79
N SER A 18 17.78 -3.98 -15.64
CA SER A 18 17.59 -2.56 -15.33
C SER A 18 18.89 -1.79 -15.38
N LYS A 19 19.94 -2.34 -14.78
CA LYS A 19 21.29 -1.74 -14.78
C LYS A 19 21.84 -1.62 -16.19
N TRP A 20 21.69 -2.67 -17.00
CA TRP A 20 22.12 -2.69 -18.38
C TRP A 20 21.40 -1.61 -19.20
N ILE A 21 20.07 -1.52 -19.10
CA ILE A 21 19.25 -0.52 -19.78
C ILE A 21 19.69 0.89 -19.40
N ILE A 22 19.81 1.19 -18.10
CA ILE A 22 20.19 2.51 -17.60
C ILE A 22 21.58 2.89 -18.12
N SER A 23 22.53 1.95 -18.08
CA SER A 23 23.91 2.19 -18.58
C SER A 23 23.94 2.48 -20.08
N HIS A 24 23.08 1.84 -20.88
CA HIS A 24 23.04 2.05 -22.34
C HIS A 24 22.31 3.34 -22.72
N ILE A 25 21.26 3.70 -22.02
CA ILE A 25 20.54 4.97 -22.23
C ILE A 25 21.38 6.14 -21.74
N ASN A 26 22.18 5.93 -20.70
CA ASN A 26 23.00 6.97 -20.04
C ASN A 26 22.19 8.25 -19.76
N PRO A 27 21.08 8.16 -19.01
CA PRO A 27 20.18 9.29 -18.81
C PRO A 27 20.83 10.34 -17.94
N LYS A 28 20.52 11.62 -18.19
CA LYS A 28 20.98 12.73 -17.37
C LYS A 28 20.32 12.75 -15.99
N PHE A 29 19.05 12.38 -15.94
CA PHE A 29 18.25 12.26 -14.71
C PHE A 29 17.48 10.95 -14.69
N PHE A 30 17.19 10.48 -13.49
CA PHE A 30 16.46 9.24 -13.29
C PHE A 30 15.36 9.40 -12.24
N ILE A 31 14.14 9.01 -12.60
CA ILE A 31 12.97 9.04 -11.72
C ILE A 31 12.31 7.66 -11.79
N PRO A 32 12.48 6.82 -10.77
CA PRO A 32 11.77 5.54 -10.71
C PRO A 32 10.28 5.75 -10.49
N LEU A 33 9.46 5.01 -11.20
CA LEU A 33 8.00 5.08 -11.14
C LEU A 33 7.39 3.68 -11.00
N HIS A 34 6.10 3.65 -10.67
CA HIS A 34 5.27 2.44 -10.74
C HIS A 34 5.74 1.31 -9.84
N GLY A 35 5.85 1.58 -8.53
CA GLY A 35 6.22 0.58 -7.54
C GLY A 35 5.98 1.05 -6.12
N TYR A 36 6.08 0.14 -5.18
CA TYR A 36 6.12 0.49 -3.76
C TYR A 36 7.38 1.30 -3.45
N HIS A 37 7.35 2.10 -2.40
CA HIS A 37 8.45 3.01 -2.07
C HIS A 37 9.80 2.31 -1.92
N TYR A 38 9.84 1.08 -1.37
CA TYR A 38 11.07 0.31 -1.27
C TYR A 38 11.61 -0.13 -2.64
N MET A 39 10.71 -0.44 -3.62
CA MET A 39 11.10 -0.76 -5.00
C MET A 39 11.67 0.45 -5.71
N LEU A 40 11.07 1.63 -5.52
CA LEU A 40 11.55 2.88 -6.08
C LEU A 40 12.95 3.21 -5.55
N ARG A 41 13.19 3.00 -4.24
CA ARG A 41 14.53 3.15 -3.64
C ARG A 41 15.54 2.20 -4.26
N SER A 42 15.20 0.91 -4.34
CA SER A 42 16.09 -0.08 -4.94
C SER A 42 16.43 0.25 -6.39
N HIS A 43 15.45 0.73 -7.18
CA HIS A 43 15.66 1.14 -8.56
C HIS A 43 16.52 2.40 -8.68
N ALA A 44 16.36 3.37 -7.76
CA ALA A 44 17.23 4.52 -7.65
C ALA A 44 18.70 4.13 -7.32
N GLU A 45 18.90 3.17 -6.41
CA GLU A 45 20.21 2.63 -6.08
C GLU A 45 20.88 1.94 -7.28
N ILE A 46 20.08 1.20 -8.08
CA ILE A 46 20.57 0.63 -9.34
C ILE A 46 21.07 1.74 -10.27
N ALA A 47 20.29 2.81 -10.46
CA ALA A 47 20.67 3.94 -11.30
C ALA A 47 21.94 4.61 -10.78
N GLN A 48 22.07 4.84 -9.48
CA GLN A 48 23.29 5.38 -8.88
C GLN A 48 24.50 4.46 -9.06
N SER A 49 24.30 3.14 -9.06
CA SER A 49 25.38 2.19 -9.32
C SER A 49 25.92 2.24 -10.75
N THR A 50 25.21 2.88 -11.69
CA THR A 50 25.68 3.10 -13.08
C THR A 50 26.39 4.42 -13.26
N GLY A 51 26.54 5.23 -12.19
CA GLY A 51 27.30 6.49 -12.22
C GLY A 51 26.45 7.75 -12.02
N LEU A 52 25.12 7.64 -11.94
CA LEU A 52 24.30 8.80 -11.61
C LEU A 52 24.52 9.23 -10.16
N SER A 53 24.60 10.54 -9.95
CA SER A 53 24.66 11.10 -8.59
C SER A 53 23.28 11.07 -7.90
N LYS A 54 23.27 11.32 -6.58
CA LYS A 54 22.02 11.47 -5.83
C LYS A 54 21.16 12.63 -6.34
N ASP A 55 21.79 13.71 -6.78
CA ASP A 55 21.10 14.90 -7.30
C ASP A 55 20.48 14.66 -8.69
N GLN A 56 20.96 13.65 -9.40
CA GLN A 56 20.40 13.19 -10.67
C GLN A 56 19.30 12.13 -10.51
N THR A 57 19.02 11.72 -9.27
CA THR A 57 18.07 10.64 -9.00
C THR A 57 17.03 11.11 -7.98
N ILE A 58 15.77 11.24 -8.38
CA ILE A 58 14.70 11.68 -7.49
C ILE A 58 13.68 10.56 -7.31
N ILE A 59 13.38 10.22 -6.06
CA ILE A 59 12.22 9.39 -5.69
C ILE A 59 11.04 10.33 -5.41
N ALA A 60 9.98 10.17 -6.19
CA ALA A 60 8.80 11.01 -6.13
C ALA A 60 7.60 10.23 -5.58
N ASP A 61 6.84 10.89 -4.72
CA ASP A 61 5.52 10.44 -4.29
C ASP A 61 4.45 10.97 -5.26
N ASN A 62 3.25 10.40 -5.21
CA ASN A 62 2.12 10.93 -5.96
C ASN A 62 1.92 12.42 -5.64
N GLY A 63 1.68 13.23 -6.67
CA GLY A 63 1.55 14.68 -6.55
C GLY A 63 2.86 15.44 -6.44
N SER A 64 4.03 14.80 -6.34
CA SER A 64 5.31 15.51 -6.36
C SER A 64 5.50 16.24 -7.67
N ILE A 65 5.90 17.53 -7.58
CA ILE A 65 6.25 18.35 -8.74
C ILE A 65 7.76 18.35 -8.90
N ILE A 66 8.23 17.94 -10.08
CA ILE A 66 9.63 17.92 -10.44
C ILE A 66 9.83 18.91 -11.57
N GLU A 67 10.76 19.82 -11.40
CA GLU A 67 11.14 20.79 -12.42
C GLU A 67 12.52 20.47 -12.98
N ILE A 68 12.64 20.57 -14.30
CA ILE A 68 13.91 20.56 -15.00
C ILE A 68 14.27 22.01 -15.30
N ARG A 69 15.34 22.49 -14.72
CA ARG A 69 15.83 23.88 -14.78
C ARG A 69 17.13 23.99 -15.55
N GLU A 70 17.56 25.22 -15.74
CA GLU A 70 18.87 25.54 -16.32
C GLU A 70 19.09 24.84 -17.68
N GLN A 71 18.08 24.92 -18.55
CA GLN A 71 18.11 24.30 -19.90
C GLN A 71 18.35 22.79 -19.87
N GLY A 72 17.88 22.11 -18.82
CA GLY A 72 18.05 20.66 -18.68
C GLY A 72 19.28 20.25 -17.87
N GLU A 73 19.93 21.20 -17.16
CA GLU A 73 21.11 20.90 -16.37
C GLU A 73 20.78 20.50 -14.92
N LYS A 74 19.60 20.87 -14.42
CA LYS A 74 19.23 20.65 -13.02
C LYS A 74 17.83 20.10 -12.87
N MET A 75 17.68 19.09 -12.01
CA MET A 75 16.40 18.53 -11.62
C MET A 75 16.12 18.85 -10.16
N VAL A 76 14.92 19.37 -9.86
CA VAL A 76 14.52 19.80 -8.52
C VAL A 76 13.14 19.28 -8.19
N LYS A 77 12.99 18.61 -7.04
CA LYS A 77 11.69 18.30 -6.45
C LYS A 77 11.23 19.50 -5.63
N LEU A 78 10.07 20.06 -5.95
CA LEU A 78 9.52 21.19 -5.23
C LEU A 78 8.96 20.75 -3.85
N SER A 79 8.92 21.71 -2.93
CA SER A 79 8.28 21.51 -1.61
C SER A 79 6.75 21.51 -1.67
N VAL A 80 6.19 22.06 -2.74
CA VAL A 80 4.75 22.03 -3.02
C VAL A 80 4.39 20.79 -3.81
N SER A 81 3.17 20.30 -3.63
CA SER A 81 2.64 19.14 -4.38
C SER A 81 1.38 19.54 -5.13
N ALA A 82 1.12 18.86 -6.25
CA ALA A 82 -0.17 18.90 -6.91
C ALA A 82 -1.23 18.21 -6.02
N PRO A 83 -2.52 18.59 -6.16
CA PRO A 83 -3.60 17.84 -5.51
C PRO A 83 -3.51 16.36 -5.85
N LYS A 84 -3.63 15.53 -4.83
CA LYS A 84 -3.65 14.08 -4.95
C LYS A 84 -4.75 13.53 -4.08
N GLU A 85 -5.68 12.85 -4.69
CA GLU A 85 -6.76 12.16 -4.01
C GLU A 85 -6.81 10.73 -4.53
N ASP A 86 -6.99 9.77 -3.61
CA ASP A 86 -7.24 8.40 -4.00
C ASP A 86 -8.72 8.28 -4.37
N ILE A 87 -8.98 8.02 -5.65
CA ILE A 87 -10.33 7.76 -6.15
C ILE A 87 -10.55 6.26 -6.14
N MET A 88 -11.47 5.82 -5.29
CA MET A 88 -11.86 4.42 -5.23
C MET A 88 -12.80 4.12 -6.40
N VAL A 89 -12.45 3.11 -7.19
CA VAL A 89 -13.24 2.67 -8.34
C VAL A 89 -13.74 1.25 -8.08
N ASP A 90 -15.06 1.09 -8.06
CA ASP A 90 -15.71 -0.21 -8.14
C ASP A 90 -16.22 -0.39 -9.58
N GLY A 91 -15.98 -1.56 -10.19
CA GLY A 91 -16.15 -1.80 -11.62
C GLY A 91 -17.52 -1.44 -12.23
N PHE A 92 -18.53 -1.12 -11.43
CA PHE A 92 -19.88 -0.80 -11.88
C PHE A 92 -20.42 0.58 -11.45
N ALA A 93 -19.77 1.32 -10.57
CA ALA A 93 -20.25 2.62 -10.13
C ALA A 93 -19.12 3.59 -9.79
N ILE A 94 -19.20 4.77 -10.37
CA ILE A 94 -18.44 5.95 -9.96
C ILE A 94 -19.44 6.87 -9.25
N GLY A 95 -19.33 7.05 -7.94
CA GLY A 95 -20.17 8.02 -7.22
C GLY A 95 -20.72 7.60 -5.86
N SER A 96 -21.66 8.35 -5.35
CA SER A 96 -22.12 8.46 -3.96
C SER A 96 -22.64 7.19 -3.25
N LEU A 97 -23.00 6.14 -3.97
CA LEU A 97 -23.42 4.86 -3.34
C LEU A 97 -22.25 4.10 -2.71
N GLN A 98 -21.02 4.42 -3.12
CA GLN A 98 -19.81 3.80 -2.57
C GLN A 98 -19.34 4.47 -1.27
N GLU A 99 -19.73 5.70 -1.04
CA GLU A 99 -19.29 6.48 0.13
C GLU A 99 -19.69 5.80 1.45
N VAL A 100 -20.89 5.25 1.50
CA VAL A 100 -21.38 4.50 2.68
C VAL A 100 -20.59 3.21 2.88
N VAL A 101 -20.41 2.42 1.81
CA VAL A 101 -19.66 1.15 1.88
C VAL A 101 -18.19 1.38 2.20
N LEU A 102 -17.57 2.42 1.63
CA LEU A 102 -16.19 2.79 1.91
C LEU A 102 -16.03 3.26 3.35
N ARG A 103 -16.94 4.11 3.83
CA ARG A 103 -16.97 4.57 5.22
C ARG A 103 -17.15 3.42 6.20
N ASP A 104 -18.06 2.50 5.93
CA ASP A 104 -18.26 1.32 6.77
C ASP A 104 -17.01 0.44 6.81
N ARG A 105 -16.36 0.22 5.67
CA ARG A 105 -15.09 -0.51 5.60
C ARG A 105 -13.96 0.21 6.35
N GLN A 106 -13.90 1.53 6.28
CA GLN A 106 -12.92 2.33 7.00
C GLN A 106 -13.13 2.22 8.51
N VAL A 107 -14.36 2.38 8.98
CA VAL A 107 -14.72 2.19 10.41
C VAL A 107 -14.37 0.77 10.86
N LEU A 108 -14.70 -0.25 10.06
CA LEU A 108 -14.34 -1.64 10.36
C LEU A 108 -12.83 -1.86 10.41
N SER A 109 -12.05 -1.14 9.60
CA SER A 109 -10.59 -1.26 9.58
C SER A 109 -9.92 -0.56 10.75
N GLU A 110 -10.51 0.54 11.25
CA GLU A 110 -10.00 1.32 12.37
C GLU A 110 -10.40 0.73 13.72
N ASP A 111 -11.69 0.39 13.86
CA ASP A 111 -12.29 -0.04 15.13
C ASP A 111 -12.42 -1.55 15.26
N GLY A 112 -12.46 -2.27 14.14
CA GLY A 112 -12.82 -3.68 14.10
C GLY A 112 -14.28 -3.93 14.47
N PHE A 113 -14.67 -5.20 14.62
CA PHE A 113 -15.97 -5.57 15.14
C PHE A 113 -15.95 -6.88 15.93
N ILE A 114 -16.88 -7.01 16.86
CA ILE A 114 -17.10 -8.22 17.64
C ILE A 114 -18.56 -8.61 17.49
N VAL A 115 -18.80 -9.89 17.19
CA VAL A 115 -20.14 -10.50 17.21
C VAL A 115 -20.15 -11.54 18.32
N THR A 116 -21.08 -11.40 19.24
CA THR A 116 -21.31 -12.38 20.30
C THR A 116 -22.63 -13.10 20.06
N VAL A 117 -22.60 -14.43 19.96
CA VAL A 117 -23.78 -15.28 19.80
C VAL A 117 -23.99 -16.05 21.09
N ALA A 118 -25.09 -15.79 21.78
CA ALA A 118 -25.43 -16.44 23.04
C ALA A 118 -26.82 -17.11 22.96
N LEU A 119 -26.92 -18.30 23.49
CA LEU A 119 -28.20 -18.98 23.67
C LEU A 119 -28.81 -18.55 25.02
N ILE A 120 -30.04 -18.02 24.99
CA ILE A 120 -30.75 -17.57 26.17
C ILE A 120 -31.94 -18.49 26.40
N ASP A 121 -32.10 -19.01 27.62
CA ASP A 121 -33.24 -19.82 27.99
C ASP A 121 -34.49 -18.98 28.29
N LYS A 122 -35.62 -19.67 28.53
CA LYS A 122 -36.92 -19.01 28.83
C LYS A 122 -36.88 -18.19 30.13
N SER A 123 -35.92 -18.39 31.01
CA SER A 123 -35.71 -17.61 32.23
C SER A 123 -34.76 -16.40 32.06
N GLY A 124 -34.26 -16.16 30.83
CA GLY A 124 -33.34 -15.07 30.54
C GLY A 124 -31.87 -15.37 30.86
N LYS A 125 -31.55 -16.64 31.16
CA LYS A 125 -30.15 -17.03 31.46
C LYS A 125 -29.44 -17.55 30.22
N VAL A 126 -28.16 -17.14 30.07
CA VAL A 126 -27.29 -17.64 29.03
C VAL A 126 -26.99 -19.13 29.26
N ARG A 127 -27.19 -19.95 28.24
CA ARG A 127 -26.87 -21.38 28.24
C ARG A 127 -25.57 -21.63 27.50
N GLY A 128 -24.61 -22.25 28.19
CA GLY A 128 -23.27 -22.53 27.66
C GLY A 128 -22.39 -21.31 27.54
N SER A 129 -21.26 -21.45 26.91
CA SER A 129 -20.37 -20.33 26.57
C SER A 129 -20.86 -19.66 25.30
N PRO A 130 -20.89 -18.32 25.23
CA PRO A 130 -21.20 -17.61 23.99
C PRO A 130 -20.07 -17.78 22.98
N ASP A 131 -20.42 -17.85 21.71
CA ASP A 131 -19.49 -17.81 20.61
C ASP A 131 -19.11 -16.36 20.33
N ILE A 132 -17.79 -16.08 20.27
CA ILE A 132 -17.27 -14.73 19.99
C ILE A 132 -16.48 -14.76 18.70
N ILE A 133 -16.94 -13.98 17.72
CA ILE A 133 -16.28 -13.76 16.43
C ILE A 133 -15.78 -12.32 16.42
N SER A 134 -14.47 -12.13 16.17
CA SER A 134 -13.88 -10.81 16.03
C SER A 134 -13.14 -10.67 14.71
N ARG A 135 -13.13 -9.45 14.14
CA ARG A 135 -12.38 -9.08 12.96
C ARG A 135 -11.83 -7.67 13.12
N GLY A 136 -10.70 -7.38 12.46
CA GLY A 136 -10.08 -6.06 12.50
C GLY A 136 -9.10 -5.83 13.67
N PHE A 137 -9.00 -6.75 14.62
CA PHE A 137 -8.03 -6.67 15.73
C PHE A 137 -6.73 -7.40 15.38
N VAL A 138 -5.59 -6.76 15.59
CA VAL A 138 -4.27 -7.32 15.24
C VAL A 138 -3.91 -8.51 16.12
N TYR A 139 -4.35 -8.52 17.39
CA TYR A 139 -4.17 -9.65 18.32
C TYR A 139 -5.31 -9.71 19.33
N MET A 140 -6.17 -10.71 19.23
CA MET A 140 -6.90 -11.19 20.41
C MET A 140 -6.05 -12.24 21.12
N ASN A 141 -5.28 -11.80 22.10
CA ASN A 141 -4.58 -12.72 22.98
C ASN A 141 -5.64 -13.55 23.74
N GLN A 142 -5.36 -14.85 23.99
CA GLN A 142 -6.27 -15.74 24.75
C GLN A 142 -6.70 -15.17 26.12
N ALA A 143 -5.94 -14.23 26.69
CA ALA A 143 -6.29 -13.51 27.91
C ALA A 143 -7.50 -12.59 27.76
N LEU A 144 -7.72 -11.96 26.62
CA LEU A 144 -8.89 -11.11 26.34
C LEU A 144 -10.16 -11.92 26.14
N LYS A 145 -10.06 -13.11 25.53
CA LYS A 145 -11.19 -14.04 25.45
C LYS A 145 -11.78 -14.36 26.81
N ARG A 146 -10.95 -14.62 27.82
CA ARG A 146 -11.40 -14.94 29.20
C ARG A 146 -12.02 -13.75 29.94
N HIS A 147 -11.80 -12.51 29.50
CA HIS A 147 -12.37 -11.31 30.15
C HIS A 147 -13.76 -10.95 29.61
N VAL A 148 -14.06 -11.34 28.39
CA VAL A 148 -15.38 -11.12 27.75
C VAL A 148 -16.37 -12.27 28.08
N GLU A 149 -15.84 -13.43 28.52
CA GLU A 149 -16.62 -14.60 28.93
C GLU A 149 -17.05 -14.56 30.42
N ARG A 150 -16.71 -13.49 31.18
CA ARG A 150 -17.16 -13.26 32.57
C ARG A 150 -18.21 -12.15 32.64
#